data_6aec423a19c7bebb6d9b86a70b561dd9
#
_entry.id   6aec423a19c7bebb6d9b86a70b561dd9
#
_cell.length_a   1.000
_cell.length_b   1.000
_cell.length_c   1.000
_cell.angle_alpha   90.00
_cell.angle_beta   90.00
_cell.angle_gamma   90.00
#
_symmetry.space_group_name_H-M   'P 1'
#
loop_
_entity.id
_entity.type
_entity.pdbx_description
1 polymer ?
#
loop_
_entity_poly.entity_id
_entity_poly.type
_entity_poly.pdbx_seq_one_letter_code
_entity_poly.pdbx_strand_id
1 'polypeptide(L)'
;MSIKYFQTALRLLTCIFCCVILSINVLHAQAVDYKKVSSTLNELAKKDKFSGVVLIAENGKVKFEQAFGNLDNEKQLPNKTNTIFELASVSKQFTAMTIMMLQEKGLLNYDDLVEQYINIPYKGITIRQLLTHTSGLPDYQNIMDQHWDKTKVANNIDIIEYLNKFAPPASFAPGTKYEYSNTGFVILASITEKVSGRDFIEFCNTEIFEKLNMKHTAIRTLVQKATTPNFALGYMFVPERNKYLRAESFPSSNYTIWLGNRKGPGRISATVQDLLKWDQALYGQSLISNKTLQEAYTPMTLNNGAISNYGFGWDLIPNAPNGKIVWHNGDNPGYKTLIMRFVDQKRTLIILCNNATAEFVNLTNALRTAVAGEADTKK
;
A
#
# COMPACT_ATOMS: atom_id res chain seq x y z
N MET A 1 -22.16 42.21 -55.14
CA MET A 1 -21.08 41.29 -54.71
C MET A 1 -21.03 41.13 -53.18
N SER A 2 -22.16 41.17 -52.48
CA SER A 2 -22.15 41.25 -50.98
C SER A 2 -22.94 40.14 -50.27
N ILE A 3 -23.97 39.55 -50.83
CA ILE A 3 -24.88 38.64 -50.14
C ILE A 3 -24.33 37.19 -50.07
N LYS A 4 -23.60 36.73 -51.08
CA LYS A 4 -23.00 35.37 -51.10
C LYS A 4 -21.90 35.16 -50.06
N TYR A 5 -21.08 36.18 -49.78
CA TYR A 5 -20.01 36.08 -48.76
C TYR A 5 -20.57 36.07 -47.34
N PHE A 6 -21.69 36.75 -47.10
CA PHE A 6 -22.32 36.75 -45.78
C PHE A 6 -22.97 35.40 -45.44
N GLN A 7 -23.57 34.72 -46.41
CA GLN A 7 -24.15 33.39 -46.20
C GLN A 7 -23.09 32.31 -46.02
N THR A 8 -21.92 32.43 -46.67
CA THR A 8 -20.81 31.48 -46.49
C THR A 8 -20.13 31.64 -45.12
N ALA A 9 -19.95 32.89 -44.67
CA ALA A 9 -19.39 33.16 -43.33
C ALA A 9 -20.33 32.69 -42.20
N LEU A 10 -21.65 32.87 -42.36
CA LEU A 10 -22.63 32.41 -41.38
C LEU A 10 -22.69 30.86 -41.30
N ARG A 11 -22.53 30.14 -42.42
CA ARG A 11 -22.46 28.66 -42.44
C ARG A 11 -21.17 28.14 -41.83
N LEU A 12 -20.04 28.81 -42.03
CA LEU A 12 -18.77 28.44 -41.35
C LEU A 12 -18.84 28.67 -39.84
N LEU A 13 -19.43 29.76 -39.38
CA LEU A 13 -19.62 30.03 -37.94
C LEU A 13 -20.56 29.01 -37.28
N THR A 14 -21.64 28.59 -37.98
CA THR A 14 -22.56 27.55 -37.46
C THR A 14 -21.89 26.17 -37.40
N CYS A 15 -21.06 25.81 -38.38
CA CYS A 15 -20.27 24.55 -38.33
C CYS A 15 -19.21 24.58 -37.24
N ILE A 16 -18.52 25.67 -36.99
CA ILE A 16 -17.53 25.81 -35.92
C ILE A 16 -18.22 25.73 -34.53
N PHE A 17 -19.39 26.34 -34.37
CA PHE A 17 -20.17 26.29 -33.15
C PHE A 17 -20.75 24.89 -32.85
N CYS A 18 -21.19 24.14 -33.89
CA CYS A 18 -21.58 22.73 -33.74
C CYS A 18 -20.39 21.80 -33.45
N CYS A 19 -19.20 22.05 -34.00
CA CYS A 19 -18.01 21.23 -33.70
C CYS A 19 -17.46 21.45 -32.28
N VAL A 20 -17.66 22.66 -31.71
CA VAL A 20 -17.22 22.96 -30.32
C VAL A 20 -18.18 22.35 -29.27
N ILE A 21 -19.47 22.15 -29.60
CA ILE A 21 -20.44 21.53 -28.70
C ILE A 21 -20.28 19.99 -28.65
N LEU A 22 -19.65 19.38 -29.65
CA LEU A 22 -19.48 17.90 -29.73
C LEU A 22 -18.24 17.34 -29.04
N SER A 23 -17.46 18.14 -28.30
CA SER A 23 -16.20 17.69 -27.68
C SER A 23 -16.16 17.81 -26.17
N ILE A 24 -17.25 18.12 -25.49
CA ILE A 24 -17.31 18.01 -24.03
C ILE A 24 -18.10 16.73 -23.69
N ASN A 25 -17.56 15.57 -24.06
CA ASN A 25 -17.80 14.37 -23.27
C ASN A 25 -17.07 14.57 -21.94
N VAL A 26 -17.65 15.35 -21.04
CA VAL A 26 -17.33 15.27 -19.63
C VAL A 26 -17.70 13.82 -19.26
N LEU A 27 -16.69 12.96 -19.19
CA LEU A 27 -16.84 11.68 -18.52
C LEU A 27 -17.30 12.02 -17.11
N HIS A 28 -18.61 12.07 -16.90
CA HIS A 28 -19.19 12.14 -15.58
C HIS A 28 -18.86 10.79 -14.92
N ALA A 29 -17.78 10.76 -14.16
CA ALA A 29 -17.54 9.61 -13.30
C ALA A 29 -18.83 9.37 -12.51
N GLN A 30 -19.42 8.20 -12.67
CA GLN A 30 -20.65 7.85 -11.98
C GLN A 30 -20.48 8.10 -10.48
N ALA A 31 -21.50 8.64 -9.83
CA ALA A 31 -21.46 8.90 -8.40
C ALA A 31 -21.32 7.58 -7.63
N VAL A 32 -20.54 7.59 -6.55
CA VAL A 32 -20.39 6.43 -5.66
C VAL A 32 -21.72 6.12 -4.98
N ASP A 33 -22.18 4.86 -5.07
CA ASP A 33 -23.36 4.41 -4.34
C ASP A 33 -23.01 4.04 -2.89
N TYR A 34 -22.96 5.03 -2.02
CA TYR A 34 -22.67 4.86 -0.61
C TYR A 34 -23.71 3.99 0.14
N LYS A 35 -24.96 3.91 -0.35
CA LYS A 35 -25.98 3.03 0.24
C LYS A 35 -25.62 1.56 -0.03
N LYS A 36 -25.23 1.23 -1.26
CA LYS A 36 -24.78 -0.11 -1.64
C LYS A 36 -23.51 -0.48 -0.86
N VAL A 37 -22.54 0.44 -0.73
CA VAL A 37 -21.33 0.24 0.09
C VAL A 37 -21.71 -0.11 1.52
N SER A 38 -22.55 0.70 2.16
CA SER A 38 -22.98 0.48 3.56
C SER A 38 -23.74 -0.84 3.72
N SER A 39 -24.67 -1.18 2.81
CA SER A 39 -25.42 -2.44 2.89
C SER A 39 -24.51 -3.66 2.77
N THR A 40 -23.56 -3.65 1.82
CA THR A 40 -22.58 -4.74 1.65
C THR A 40 -21.74 -4.95 2.91
N LEU A 41 -21.23 -3.89 3.50
CA LEU A 41 -20.42 -3.96 4.71
C LEU A 41 -21.23 -4.44 5.93
N ASN A 42 -22.46 -3.95 6.08
CA ASN A 42 -23.38 -4.39 7.15
C ASN A 42 -23.73 -5.89 7.04
N GLU A 43 -23.96 -6.40 5.83
CA GLU A 43 -24.22 -7.82 5.61
C GLU A 43 -23.02 -8.69 5.99
N LEU A 44 -21.80 -8.29 5.62
CA LEU A 44 -20.58 -9.00 5.98
C LEU A 44 -20.33 -8.95 7.49
N ALA A 45 -20.52 -7.79 8.11
CA ALA A 45 -20.33 -7.63 9.55
C ALA A 45 -21.34 -8.47 10.37
N LYS A 46 -22.62 -8.51 9.96
CA LYS A 46 -23.65 -9.38 10.60
C LYS A 46 -23.34 -10.87 10.52
N LYS A 47 -22.55 -11.29 9.55
CA LYS A 47 -22.10 -12.68 9.36
C LYS A 47 -20.71 -12.93 9.96
N ASP A 48 -20.18 -12.03 10.77
CA ASP A 48 -18.79 -12.03 11.29
C ASP A 48 -17.72 -12.16 10.21
N LYS A 49 -18.04 -11.78 8.97
CA LYS A 49 -17.13 -11.85 7.82
C LYS A 49 -16.35 -10.57 7.58
N PHE A 50 -16.58 -9.51 8.35
CA PHE A 50 -15.82 -8.28 8.34
C PHE A 50 -15.80 -7.62 9.72
N SER A 51 -14.60 -7.34 10.21
CA SER A 51 -14.32 -6.53 11.40
C SER A 51 -13.21 -5.55 11.07
N GLY A 52 -13.48 -4.25 11.19
CA GLY A 52 -12.51 -3.23 10.79
C GLY A 52 -13.14 -1.87 10.52
N VAL A 53 -12.42 -1.03 9.77
CA VAL A 53 -12.85 0.32 9.38
C VAL A 53 -12.69 0.50 7.87
N VAL A 54 -13.71 1.10 7.25
CA VAL A 54 -13.68 1.53 5.84
C VAL A 54 -13.83 3.04 5.76
N LEU A 55 -12.98 3.68 4.95
CA LEU A 55 -13.08 5.09 4.60
C LEU A 55 -13.06 5.26 3.08
N ILE A 56 -13.98 6.08 2.56
CA ILE A 56 -13.96 6.57 1.19
C ILE A 56 -13.92 8.09 1.22
N ALA A 57 -12.99 8.66 0.48
CA ALA A 57 -12.84 10.11 0.34
C ALA A 57 -12.90 10.52 -1.14
N GLU A 58 -13.38 11.74 -1.40
CA GLU A 58 -13.36 12.41 -2.70
C GLU A 58 -12.77 13.81 -2.51
N ASN A 59 -11.76 14.15 -3.31
CA ASN A 59 -11.04 15.43 -3.21
C ASN A 59 -10.58 15.74 -1.77
N GLY A 60 -10.07 14.72 -1.07
CA GLY A 60 -9.61 14.82 0.31
C GLY A 60 -10.70 14.94 1.38
N LYS A 61 -11.98 14.95 0.99
CA LYS A 61 -13.11 15.04 1.92
C LYS A 61 -13.71 13.67 2.15
N VAL A 62 -13.81 13.26 3.40
CA VAL A 62 -14.47 12.01 3.80
C VAL A 62 -15.94 12.04 3.33
N LYS A 63 -16.35 11.04 2.58
CA LYS A 63 -17.72 10.83 2.09
C LYS A 63 -18.39 9.64 2.76
N PHE A 64 -17.59 8.65 3.14
CA PHE A 64 -18.03 7.49 3.90
C PHE A 64 -16.95 7.10 4.90
N GLU A 65 -17.33 6.84 6.13
CA GLU A 65 -16.45 6.32 7.17
C GLU A 65 -17.30 5.53 8.17
N GLN A 66 -16.98 4.24 8.33
CA GLN A 66 -17.73 3.38 9.23
C GLN A 66 -16.85 2.28 9.82
N ALA A 67 -17.06 1.99 11.12
CA ALA A 67 -16.42 0.92 11.86
C ALA A 67 -17.38 -0.24 12.06
N PHE A 68 -16.85 -1.47 12.08
CA PHE A 68 -17.59 -2.73 12.19
C PHE A 68 -16.84 -3.70 13.12
N GLY A 69 -17.57 -4.56 13.80
CA GLY A 69 -17.02 -5.61 14.67
C GLY A 69 -16.21 -5.04 15.83
N ASN A 70 -15.31 -5.85 16.36
CA ASN A 70 -14.56 -5.55 17.58
C ASN A 70 -13.05 -5.38 17.33
N LEU A 71 -12.43 -4.41 17.98
CA LEU A 71 -10.97 -4.31 18.09
C LEU A 71 -10.39 -5.39 19.01
N ASP A 72 -11.19 -5.83 19.99
CA ASP A 72 -10.86 -6.93 20.90
C ASP A 72 -12.12 -7.81 21.07
N ASN A 73 -12.11 -9.00 20.45
CA ASN A 73 -13.24 -9.93 20.52
C ASN A 73 -13.40 -10.59 21.89
N GLU A 74 -12.30 -10.74 22.65
CA GLU A 74 -12.35 -11.38 23.95
C GLU A 74 -13.01 -10.46 24.99
N LYS A 75 -12.73 -9.16 24.90
CA LYS A 75 -13.30 -8.12 25.77
C LYS A 75 -14.56 -7.48 25.20
N GLN A 76 -15.00 -7.88 24.00
CA GLN A 76 -16.14 -7.31 23.28
C GLN A 76 -16.03 -5.77 23.12
N LEU A 77 -14.80 -5.27 22.90
CA LEU A 77 -14.55 -3.85 22.68
C LEU A 77 -14.76 -3.53 21.20
N PRO A 78 -15.70 -2.63 20.84
CA PRO A 78 -16.01 -2.36 19.44
C PRO A 78 -14.90 -1.58 18.75
N ASN A 79 -14.73 -1.83 17.45
CA ASN A 79 -13.97 -0.95 16.58
C ASN A 79 -14.62 0.44 16.54
N LYS A 80 -13.77 1.46 16.45
CA LYS A 80 -14.17 2.86 16.23
C LYS A 80 -13.49 3.36 14.96
N THR A 81 -13.96 4.45 14.39
CA THR A 81 -13.32 5.02 13.18
C THR A 81 -11.85 5.38 13.41
N ASN A 82 -11.48 5.77 14.62
CA ASN A 82 -10.09 6.06 15.03
C ASN A 82 -9.33 4.84 15.58
N THR A 83 -9.80 3.61 15.34
CA THR A 83 -9.05 2.39 15.69
C THR A 83 -7.77 2.29 14.87
N ILE A 84 -6.67 1.90 15.53
CA ILE A 84 -5.35 1.74 14.93
C ILE A 84 -5.19 0.28 14.49
N PHE A 85 -4.76 0.06 13.25
CA PHE A 85 -4.54 -1.27 12.68
C PHE A 85 -3.09 -1.43 12.22
N GLU A 86 -2.57 -2.65 12.25
CA GLU A 86 -1.34 -2.99 11.57
C GLU A 86 -1.58 -2.98 10.06
N LEU A 87 -0.73 -2.25 9.32
CA LEU A 87 -0.90 -2.02 7.89
C LEU A 87 -0.36 -3.16 7.03
N ALA A 88 0.45 -4.05 7.60
CA ALA A 88 1.17 -5.07 6.86
C ALA A 88 1.92 -4.45 5.65
N SER A 89 1.80 -5.02 4.45
CA SER A 89 2.55 -4.57 3.27
C SER A 89 2.19 -3.18 2.73
N VAL A 90 1.08 -2.57 3.15
CA VAL A 90 0.82 -1.14 2.88
C VAL A 90 1.95 -0.26 3.44
N SER A 91 2.73 -0.75 4.40
CA SER A 91 3.95 -0.11 4.90
C SER A 91 5.03 0.14 3.84
N LYS A 92 5.04 -0.63 2.74
CA LYS A 92 6.05 -0.51 1.68
C LYS A 92 6.07 0.84 0.99
N GLN A 93 4.92 1.50 0.91
CA GLN A 93 4.80 2.85 0.36
C GLN A 93 5.66 3.85 1.13
N PHE A 94 5.69 3.73 2.45
CA PHE A 94 6.48 4.61 3.33
C PHE A 94 7.97 4.28 3.22
N THR A 95 8.34 3.01 3.10
CA THR A 95 9.74 2.61 2.86
C THR A 95 10.24 3.12 1.50
N ALA A 96 9.43 2.99 0.45
CA ALA A 96 9.76 3.55 -0.86
C ALA A 96 9.89 5.08 -0.78
N MET A 97 9.04 5.77 -0.01
CA MET A 97 9.12 7.21 0.21
C MET A 97 10.45 7.62 0.83
N THR A 98 10.99 6.87 1.81
CA THR A 98 12.30 7.23 2.40
C THR A 98 13.40 7.19 1.36
N ILE A 99 13.41 6.22 0.46
CA ILE A 99 14.37 6.12 -0.65
C ILE A 99 14.18 7.28 -1.64
N MET A 100 12.94 7.61 -2.02
CA MET A 100 12.65 8.72 -2.92
C MET A 100 13.10 10.06 -2.35
N MET A 101 12.91 10.29 -1.05
CA MET A 101 13.38 11.49 -0.37
C MET A 101 14.91 11.59 -0.35
N LEU A 102 15.61 10.47 -0.16
CA LEU A 102 17.08 10.45 -0.19
C LEU A 102 17.62 10.67 -1.62
N GLN A 103 16.93 10.14 -2.62
CA GLN A 103 17.28 10.36 -4.01
C GLN A 103 17.09 11.82 -4.43
N GLU A 104 16.02 12.50 -4.02
CA GLU A 104 15.83 13.94 -4.30
C GLU A 104 16.87 14.82 -3.60
N LYS A 105 17.42 14.37 -2.48
CA LYS A 105 18.55 15.04 -1.81
C LYS A 105 19.90 14.74 -2.45
N GLY A 106 19.94 13.92 -3.51
CA GLY A 106 21.19 13.52 -4.20
C GLY A 106 22.09 12.61 -3.36
N LEU A 107 21.56 11.94 -2.35
CA LEU A 107 22.31 11.07 -1.44
C LEU A 107 22.44 9.63 -1.95
N LEU A 108 21.62 9.23 -2.92
CA LEU A 108 21.66 7.98 -3.66
C LEU A 108 20.99 8.14 -5.02
N ASN A 109 21.19 7.16 -5.94
CA ASN A 109 20.42 7.02 -7.17
C ASN A 109 19.69 5.67 -7.19
N TYR A 110 18.52 5.61 -7.84
CA TYR A 110 17.77 4.35 -7.97
C TYR A 110 18.57 3.27 -8.71
N ASP A 111 19.47 3.66 -9.59
CA ASP A 111 20.27 2.73 -10.40
C ASP A 111 21.63 2.42 -9.76
N ASP A 112 21.91 2.93 -8.55
CA ASP A 112 23.05 2.51 -7.74
C ASP A 112 22.93 1.04 -7.36
N LEU A 113 24.08 0.36 -7.31
CA LEU A 113 24.16 -1.02 -6.89
C LEU A 113 24.01 -1.15 -5.37
N VAL A 114 23.20 -2.09 -4.92
CA VAL A 114 22.93 -2.34 -3.48
C VAL A 114 24.21 -2.59 -2.69
N GLU A 115 25.18 -3.29 -3.29
CA GLU A 115 26.47 -3.58 -2.66
C GLU A 115 27.33 -2.36 -2.33
N GLN A 116 27.00 -1.17 -2.84
CA GLN A 116 27.65 0.09 -2.45
C GLN A 116 27.22 0.52 -1.03
N TYR A 117 26.08 0.05 -0.57
CA TYR A 117 25.46 0.46 0.71
C TYR A 117 25.43 -0.67 1.73
N ILE A 118 25.02 -1.86 1.31
CA ILE A 118 24.78 -3.02 2.16
C ILE A 118 25.55 -4.22 1.62
N ASN A 119 26.37 -4.84 2.46
CA ASN A 119 27.06 -6.07 2.10
C ASN A 119 26.06 -7.23 2.11
N ILE A 120 25.77 -7.78 0.92
CA ILE A 120 24.97 -8.98 0.70
C ILE A 120 25.68 -9.88 -0.32
N PRO A 121 25.41 -11.21 -0.33
CA PRO A 121 26.11 -12.15 -1.21
C PRO A 121 25.62 -12.09 -2.67
N TYR A 122 24.67 -11.20 -3.00
CA TYR A 122 24.08 -11.01 -4.31
C TYR A 122 24.63 -9.74 -4.96
N LYS A 123 25.02 -9.82 -6.24
CA LYS A 123 25.69 -8.73 -6.96
C LYS A 123 24.87 -8.24 -8.14
N GLY A 124 25.11 -7.01 -8.56
CA GLY A 124 24.47 -6.41 -9.73
C GLY A 124 22.99 -6.08 -9.54
N ILE A 125 22.51 -6.00 -8.30
CA ILE A 125 21.14 -5.59 -7.99
C ILE A 125 21.11 -4.08 -7.75
N THR A 126 20.18 -3.38 -8.41
CA THR A 126 19.97 -1.94 -8.19
C THR A 126 18.90 -1.66 -7.13
N ILE A 127 18.93 -0.46 -6.54
CA ILE A 127 17.88 0.02 -5.64
C ILE A 127 16.50 0.01 -6.34
N ARG A 128 16.46 0.38 -7.63
CA ARG A 128 15.24 0.32 -8.46
C ARG A 128 14.64 -1.09 -8.49
N GLN A 129 15.49 -2.11 -8.66
CA GLN A 129 15.04 -3.49 -8.69
C GLN A 129 14.51 -4.00 -7.34
N LEU A 130 15.00 -3.44 -6.21
CA LEU A 130 14.39 -3.69 -4.90
C LEU A 130 13.02 -3.04 -4.79
N LEU A 131 12.89 -1.77 -5.20
CA LEU A 131 11.63 -1.00 -5.17
C LEU A 131 10.53 -1.63 -6.01
N THR A 132 10.89 -2.31 -7.11
CA THR A 132 9.96 -2.84 -8.12
C THR A 132 9.80 -4.37 -8.06
N HIS A 133 10.37 -5.04 -7.03
CA HIS A 133 10.32 -6.49 -6.89
C HIS A 133 10.89 -7.28 -8.07
N THR A 134 11.97 -6.76 -8.68
CA THR A 134 12.63 -7.39 -9.81
C THR A 134 14.08 -7.80 -9.52
N SER A 135 14.44 -7.87 -8.24
CA SER A 135 15.80 -8.15 -7.79
C SER A 135 16.23 -9.62 -7.84
N GLY A 136 15.28 -10.56 -7.80
CA GLY A 136 15.57 -11.99 -7.69
C GLY A 136 16.10 -12.44 -6.32
N LEU A 137 16.03 -11.60 -5.30
CA LEU A 137 16.47 -11.97 -3.95
C LEU A 137 15.57 -13.06 -3.36
N PRO A 138 16.17 -14.08 -2.71
CA PRO A 138 15.42 -15.13 -2.02
C PRO A 138 14.65 -14.53 -0.82
N ASP A 139 13.60 -15.23 -0.40
CA ASP A 139 12.83 -14.80 0.78
C ASP A 139 13.62 -15.06 2.06
N TYR A 140 13.94 -14.00 2.79
CA TYR A 140 14.64 -14.09 4.09
C TYR A 140 13.85 -14.93 5.10
N GLN A 141 12.52 -14.97 5.04
CA GLN A 141 11.71 -15.68 6.02
C GLN A 141 12.01 -17.17 6.00
N ASN A 142 12.21 -17.77 4.83
CA ASN A 142 12.57 -19.19 4.71
C ASN A 142 13.89 -19.50 5.43
N ILE A 143 14.89 -18.63 5.33
CA ILE A 143 16.19 -18.78 6.00
C ILE A 143 16.02 -18.65 7.51
N MET A 144 15.29 -17.61 7.93
CA MET A 144 15.07 -17.35 9.34
C MET A 144 14.20 -18.44 9.99
N ASP A 145 13.20 -18.97 9.29
CA ASP A 145 12.36 -20.08 9.76
C ASP A 145 13.18 -21.34 10.05
N GLN A 146 14.19 -21.63 9.23
CA GLN A 146 15.03 -22.81 9.35
C GLN A 146 16.15 -22.68 10.38
N HIS A 147 16.70 -21.48 10.57
CA HIS A 147 17.99 -21.32 11.25
C HIS A 147 17.96 -20.35 12.44
N TRP A 148 16.94 -19.48 12.55
CA TRP A 148 16.88 -18.50 13.64
C TRP A 148 16.45 -19.13 14.96
N ASP A 149 17.10 -18.69 16.06
CA ASP A 149 16.65 -19.00 17.42
C ASP A 149 15.36 -18.20 17.74
N LYS A 150 14.21 -18.84 17.59
CA LYS A 150 12.88 -18.21 17.72
C LYS A 150 12.55 -17.75 19.15
N THR A 151 13.43 -17.99 20.13
CA THR A 151 13.33 -17.38 21.46
C THR A 151 13.79 -15.93 21.48
N LYS A 152 14.49 -15.47 20.43
CA LYS A 152 15.00 -14.11 20.25
C LYS A 152 14.17 -13.36 19.21
N VAL A 153 14.14 -12.03 19.30
CA VAL A 153 13.46 -11.16 18.33
C VAL A 153 14.47 -10.61 17.34
N ALA A 154 14.34 -11.03 16.08
CA ALA A 154 15.22 -10.63 14.99
C ALA A 154 14.91 -9.20 14.47
N ASN A 155 15.96 -8.51 14.05
CA ASN A 155 15.92 -7.22 13.36
C ASN A 155 16.52 -7.34 11.94
N ASN A 156 16.68 -6.20 11.23
CA ASN A 156 17.24 -6.20 9.87
C ASN A 156 18.71 -6.63 9.81
N ILE A 157 19.50 -6.34 10.83
CA ILE A 157 20.91 -6.75 10.89
C ILE A 157 20.98 -8.26 10.93
N ASP A 158 20.21 -8.90 11.81
CA ASP A 158 20.14 -10.36 11.93
C ASP A 158 19.72 -11.00 10.59
N ILE A 159 18.71 -10.42 9.90
CA ILE A 159 18.24 -10.92 8.61
C ILE A 159 19.37 -10.85 7.56
N ILE A 160 20.08 -9.72 7.47
CA ILE A 160 21.18 -9.53 6.51
C ILE A 160 22.37 -10.46 6.84
N GLU A 161 22.69 -10.65 8.11
CA GLU A 161 23.72 -11.60 8.56
C GLU A 161 23.37 -13.03 8.14
N TYR A 162 22.11 -13.44 8.29
CA TYR A 162 21.66 -14.78 7.90
C TYR A 162 21.61 -14.95 6.37
N LEU A 163 21.24 -13.92 5.61
CA LEU A 163 21.38 -13.91 4.16
C LEU A 163 22.83 -14.11 3.73
N ASN A 164 23.80 -13.45 4.36
CA ASN A 164 25.22 -13.64 4.08
C ASN A 164 25.73 -15.02 4.51
N LYS A 165 25.33 -15.50 5.68
CA LYS A 165 25.80 -16.78 6.24
C LYS A 165 25.36 -17.98 5.43
N PHE A 166 24.11 -18.00 4.99
CA PHE A 166 23.52 -19.15 4.29
C PHE A 166 23.51 -19.00 2.78
N ALA A 167 23.53 -17.77 2.28
CA ALA A 167 23.63 -17.39 0.88
C ALA A 167 22.84 -18.30 -0.09
N PRO A 168 21.53 -18.53 0.13
CA PRO A 168 20.74 -19.36 -0.76
C PRO A 168 20.79 -18.78 -2.19
N PRO A 169 20.62 -19.60 -3.24
CA PRO A 169 20.68 -19.12 -4.62
C PRO A 169 19.61 -18.06 -4.86
N ALA A 170 19.94 -17.06 -5.70
CA ALA A 170 18.95 -16.10 -6.20
C ALA A 170 17.83 -16.83 -6.96
N SER A 171 16.59 -16.38 -6.84
CA SER A 171 15.43 -16.96 -7.53
C SER A 171 15.54 -16.79 -9.05
N PHE A 172 16.13 -15.66 -9.51
CA PHE A 172 16.37 -15.33 -10.91
C PHE A 172 17.39 -14.19 -11.03
N ALA A 173 17.88 -13.95 -12.24
CA ALA A 173 18.81 -12.84 -12.48
C ALA A 173 18.09 -11.47 -12.37
N PRO A 174 18.73 -10.45 -11.77
CA PRO A 174 18.13 -9.13 -11.59
C PRO A 174 17.54 -8.55 -12.89
N GLY A 175 16.34 -8.00 -12.82
CA GLY A 175 15.62 -7.36 -13.93
C GLY A 175 14.96 -8.32 -14.91
N THR A 176 15.07 -9.65 -14.74
CA THR A 176 14.52 -10.61 -15.71
C THR A 176 13.08 -11.02 -15.43
N LYS A 177 12.62 -10.89 -14.20
CA LYS A 177 11.28 -11.31 -13.75
C LYS A 177 10.78 -10.41 -12.62
N TYR A 178 9.46 -10.29 -12.50
CA TYR A 178 8.81 -9.78 -11.31
C TYR A 178 8.52 -10.94 -10.34
N GLU A 179 8.93 -10.79 -9.08
CA GLU A 179 8.53 -11.66 -7.98
C GLU A 179 8.56 -10.88 -6.67
N TYR A 180 7.39 -10.80 -6.03
CA TYR A 180 7.21 -10.01 -4.81
C TYR A 180 8.19 -10.45 -3.71
N SER A 181 8.99 -9.51 -3.19
CA SER A 181 10.08 -9.80 -2.25
C SER A 181 10.02 -8.89 -1.02
N ASN A 182 9.79 -9.47 0.15
CA ASN A 182 9.95 -8.75 1.41
C ASN A 182 11.42 -8.47 1.73
N THR A 183 12.34 -9.32 1.27
CA THR A 183 13.79 -9.15 1.43
C THR A 183 14.26 -7.82 0.85
N GLY A 184 13.78 -7.46 -0.35
CA GLY A 184 14.12 -6.18 -0.97
C GLY A 184 13.78 -4.98 -0.08
N PHE A 185 12.63 -5.02 0.59
CA PHE A 185 12.19 -3.92 1.47
C PHE A 185 12.88 -3.90 2.83
N VAL A 186 13.36 -5.02 3.34
CA VAL A 186 14.29 -5.06 4.50
C VAL A 186 15.58 -4.32 4.14
N ILE A 187 16.14 -4.61 2.96
CA ILE A 187 17.37 -3.99 2.47
C ILE A 187 17.15 -2.48 2.22
N LEU A 188 16.02 -2.07 1.62
CA LEU A 188 15.70 -0.64 1.42
C LEU A 188 15.65 0.14 2.74
N ALA A 189 15.05 -0.43 3.79
CA ALA A 189 15.07 0.20 5.11
C ALA A 189 16.49 0.33 5.66
N SER A 190 17.33 -0.69 5.49
CA SER A 190 18.75 -0.66 5.90
C SER A 190 19.59 0.33 5.06
N ILE A 191 19.29 0.48 3.77
CA ILE A 191 19.88 1.53 2.92
C ILE A 191 19.47 2.91 3.43
N THR A 192 18.20 3.10 3.82
CA THR A 192 17.74 4.36 4.42
C THR A 192 18.57 4.71 5.66
N GLU A 193 18.79 3.75 6.57
CA GLU A 193 19.62 3.95 7.76
C GLU A 193 21.06 4.28 7.39
N LYS A 194 21.66 3.55 6.46
CA LYS A 194 23.06 3.72 6.04
C LYS A 194 23.30 5.09 5.42
N VAL A 195 22.39 5.53 4.56
CA VAL A 195 22.54 6.78 3.79
C VAL A 195 22.17 8.01 4.63
N SER A 196 21.14 7.91 5.46
CA SER A 196 20.69 9.03 6.29
C SER A 196 21.49 9.19 7.59
N GLY A 197 22.19 8.14 8.03
CA GLY A 197 22.85 8.10 9.34
C GLY A 197 21.88 8.04 10.52
N ARG A 198 20.58 7.73 10.28
CA ARG A 198 19.51 7.75 11.28
C ARG A 198 18.80 6.40 11.31
N ASP A 199 18.26 6.03 12.48
CA ASP A 199 17.37 4.86 12.58
C ASP A 199 16.15 5.02 11.67
N PHE A 200 15.72 3.93 11.03
CA PHE A 200 14.61 3.93 10.09
C PHE A 200 13.29 4.41 10.71
N ILE A 201 13.03 4.01 11.97
CA ILE A 201 11.81 4.41 12.69
C ILE A 201 11.84 5.91 12.95
N GLU A 202 12.98 6.43 13.42
CA GLU A 202 13.19 7.86 13.63
C GLU A 202 13.03 8.63 12.33
N PHE A 203 13.62 8.16 11.22
CA PHE A 203 13.50 8.80 9.92
C PHE A 203 12.04 8.87 9.47
N CYS A 204 11.30 7.76 9.54
CA CYS A 204 9.87 7.74 9.18
C CYS A 204 9.06 8.69 10.06
N ASN A 205 9.30 8.70 11.36
CA ASN A 205 8.58 9.56 12.30
C ASN A 205 8.75 11.04 11.95
N THR A 206 9.98 11.50 11.86
CA THR A 206 10.29 12.94 11.70
C THR A 206 10.10 13.44 10.26
N GLU A 207 10.48 12.63 9.26
CA GLU A 207 10.42 13.05 7.86
C GLU A 207 9.04 12.83 7.21
N ILE A 208 8.23 11.91 7.74
CA ILE A 208 6.92 11.58 7.15
C ILE A 208 5.79 11.83 8.13
N PHE A 209 5.74 11.09 9.24
CA PHE A 209 4.53 11.06 10.07
C PHE A 209 4.26 12.38 10.78
N GLU A 210 5.27 13.01 11.37
CA GLU A 210 5.15 14.32 12.03
C GLU A 210 4.85 15.42 11.01
N LYS A 211 5.55 15.45 9.87
CA LYS A 211 5.32 16.45 8.80
C LYS A 211 3.89 16.42 8.27
N LEU A 212 3.29 15.23 8.21
CA LEU A 212 1.92 15.03 7.76
C LEU A 212 0.90 15.06 8.89
N ASN A 213 1.32 15.30 10.13
CA ASN A 213 0.45 15.29 11.31
C ASN A 213 -0.32 13.95 11.47
N MET A 214 0.38 12.81 11.17
CA MET A 214 -0.15 11.45 11.28
C MET A 214 0.05 10.92 12.70
N LYS A 215 -0.63 11.51 13.67
CA LYS A 215 -0.40 11.32 15.12
C LYS A 215 -0.64 9.90 15.63
N HIS A 216 -1.39 9.09 14.91
CA HIS A 216 -1.72 7.71 15.28
C HIS A 216 -0.93 6.68 14.48
N THR A 217 -0.01 7.14 13.62
CA THR A 217 0.85 6.30 12.78
C THR A 217 2.22 6.13 13.42
N ALA A 218 2.69 4.88 13.52
CA ALA A 218 4.02 4.57 14.03
C ALA A 218 4.43 3.13 13.66
N ILE A 219 5.74 2.85 13.74
CA ILE A 219 6.30 1.50 13.73
C ILE A 219 6.43 1.06 15.19
N ARG A 220 5.55 0.16 15.63
CA ARG A 220 5.43 -0.23 17.04
C ARG A 220 6.07 -1.58 17.30
N THR A 221 6.76 -1.71 18.43
CA THR A 221 7.15 -3.00 19.00
C THR A 221 5.90 -3.75 19.51
N LEU A 222 6.04 -5.05 19.79
CA LEU A 222 4.95 -5.83 20.39
C LEU A 222 4.46 -5.25 21.71
N VAL A 223 5.39 -4.80 22.56
CA VAL A 223 5.07 -4.16 23.84
C VAL A 223 4.28 -2.87 23.63
N GLN A 224 4.72 -2.03 22.70
CA GLN A 224 4.01 -0.80 22.37
C GLN A 224 2.61 -1.07 21.81
N LYS A 225 2.44 -2.09 20.95
CA LYS A 225 1.12 -2.48 20.44
C LYS A 225 0.17 -2.87 21.58
N ALA A 226 0.65 -3.69 22.52
CA ALA A 226 -0.14 -4.16 23.66
C ALA A 226 -0.58 -3.03 24.61
N THR A 227 0.16 -1.91 24.64
CA THR A 227 -0.11 -0.77 25.51
C THR A 227 -0.73 0.43 24.78
N THR A 228 -0.84 0.38 23.44
CA THR A 228 -1.43 1.46 22.65
C THR A 228 -2.96 1.43 22.75
N PRO A 229 -3.62 2.48 23.23
CA PRO A 229 -5.07 2.55 23.25
C PRO A 229 -5.67 2.45 21.85
N ASN A 230 -6.85 1.85 21.72
CA ASN A 230 -7.57 1.66 20.45
C ASN A 230 -6.79 0.87 19.38
N PHE A 231 -5.82 0.06 19.77
CA PHE A 231 -5.12 -0.82 18.83
C PHE A 231 -5.94 -2.10 18.62
N ALA A 232 -6.29 -2.38 17.35
CA ALA A 232 -7.04 -3.59 16.99
C ALA A 232 -6.15 -4.83 17.10
N LEU A 233 -6.66 -5.86 17.78
CA LEU A 233 -6.01 -7.18 17.86
C LEU A 233 -6.37 -8.00 16.62
N GLY A 234 -5.40 -8.74 16.07
CA GLY A 234 -5.59 -9.55 14.88
C GLY A 234 -6.24 -10.91 15.18
N TYR A 235 -7.18 -11.33 14.34
CA TYR A 235 -7.92 -12.59 14.49
C TYR A 235 -7.91 -13.41 13.20
N MET A 236 -7.83 -14.73 13.32
CA MET A 236 -7.92 -15.68 12.22
C MET A 236 -9.09 -16.64 12.45
N PHE A 237 -9.84 -16.94 11.40
CA PHE A 237 -10.97 -17.88 11.46
C PHE A 237 -10.47 -19.31 11.57
N VAL A 238 -11.05 -20.06 12.49
CA VAL A 238 -10.81 -21.50 12.70
C VAL A 238 -12.07 -22.26 12.29
N PRO A 239 -12.09 -22.89 11.10
CA PRO A 239 -13.29 -23.58 10.60
C PRO A 239 -13.82 -24.67 11.56
N GLU A 240 -12.92 -25.46 12.14
CA GLU A 240 -13.27 -26.59 13.02
C GLU A 240 -13.97 -26.13 14.32
N ARG A 241 -13.76 -24.87 14.70
CA ARG A 241 -14.37 -24.24 15.89
C ARG A 241 -15.44 -23.24 15.55
N ASN A 242 -15.64 -22.98 14.26
CA ASN A 242 -16.52 -21.92 13.74
C ASN A 242 -16.37 -20.58 14.48
N LYS A 243 -15.14 -20.14 14.73
CA LYS A 243 -14.84 -18.90 15.45
C LYS A 243 -13.50 -18.29 15.07
N TYR A 244 -13.36 -17.00 15.35
CA TYR A 244 -12.10 -16.28 15.25
C TYR A 244 -11.30 -16.43 16.54
N LEU A 245 -9.99 -16.73 16.41
CA LEU A 245 -9.02 -16.78 17.52
C LEU A 245 -7.92 -15.76 17.26
N ARG A 246 -7.25 -15.32 18.33
CA ARG A 246 -6.07 -14.45 18.26
C ARG A 246 -5.04 -15.03 17.32
N ALA A 247 -4.57 -14.20 16.39
CA ALA A 247 -3.57 -14.63 15.41
C ALA A 247 -2.28 -15.14 16.06
N GLU A 248 -1.84 -14.50 17.15
CA GLU A 248 -0.65 -14.89 17.87
C GLU A 248 -0.75 -16.27 18.56
N SER A 249 -1.96 -16.84 18.70
CA SER A 249 -2.15 -18.18 19.26
C SER A 249 -1.80 -19.31 18.28
N PHE A 250 -1.56 -18.99 16.99
CA PHE A 250 -1.23 -19.99 15.99
C PHE A 250 0.29 -20.13 15.81
N PRO A 251 0.85 -21.36 15.84
CA PRO A 251 2.29 -21.56 15.56
C PRO A 251 2.75 -21.01 14.23
N SER A 252 1.89 -21.09 13.19
CA SER A 252 2.17 -20.54 11.84
C SER A 252 2.27 -19.01 11.80
N SER A 253 1.76 -18.33 12.82
CA SER A 253 1.77 -16.86 12.94
C SER A 253 2.87 -16.34 13.87
N ASN A 254 3.60 -17.20 14.57
CA ASN A 254 4.58 -16.78 15.58
C ASN A 254 5.77 -16.01 14.99
N TYR A 255 5.98 -16.07 13.67
CA TYR A 255 6.98 -15.23 13.00
C TYR A 255 6.70 -13.73 13.22
N THR A 256 5.47 -13.33 13.44
CA THR A 256 5.13 -11.94 13.77
C THR A 256 5.73 -11.51 15.11
N ILE A 257 6.09 -12.47 15.97
CA ILE A 257 6.74 -12.27 17.26
C ILE A 257 8.25 -12.24 17.08
N TRP A 258 8.85 -13.32 16.61
CA TRP A 258 10.31 -13.43 16.54
C TRP A 258 10.95 -12.62 15.39
N LEU A 259 10.18 -12.20 14.35
CA LEU A 259 10.55 -11.14 13.41
C LEU A 259 10.00 -9.76 13.82
N GLY A 260 9.72 -9.58 15.08
CA GLY A 260 9.02 -8.42 15.62
C GLY A 260 9.74 -7.08 15.44
N ASN A 261 11.07 -7.07 15.25
CA ASN A 261 11.86 -5.85 15.08
C ASN A 261 12.30 -5.61 13.62
N ARG A 262 11.81 -6.41 12.65
CA ARG A 262 12.11 -6.14 11.24
C ARG A 262 11.47 -4.81 10.80
N LYS A 263 12.16 -4.05 9.96
CA LYS A 263 11.76 -2.77 9.40
C LYS A 263 11.70 -2.86 7.87
N GLY A 264 10.81 -2.10 7.25
CA GLY A 264 10.70 -1.94 5.79
C GLY A 264 9.47 -2.60 5.16
N PRO A 265 9.34 -3.93 5.09
CA PRO A 265 8.24 -4.59 4.37
C PRO A 265 6.88 -4.51 5.07
N GLY A 266 6.86 -4.15 6.36
CA GLY A 266 5.65 -4.12 7.19
C GLY A 266 5.89 -3.39 8.51
N ARG A 267 4.98 -3.57 9.49
CA ARG A 267 5.06 -3.10 10.88
C ARG A 267 4.62 -1.65 11.14
N ILE A 268 4.30 -0.85 10.14
CA ILE A 268 3.59 0.40 10.37
C ILE A 268 2.16 0.07 10.79
N SER A 269 1.66 0.83 11.76
CA SER A 269 0.25 0.80 12.16
C SER A 269 -0.31 2.22 12.12
N ALA A 270 -1.56 2.35 11.69
CA ALA A 270 -2.20 3.65 11.48
C ALA A 270 -3.73 3.55 11.61
N THR A 271 -4.38 4.71 11.61
CA THR A 271 -5.83 4.87 11.42
C THR A 271 -6.15 5.16 9.94
N VAL A 272 -7.41 4.99 9.55
CA VAL A 272 -7.86 5.37 8.20
C VAL A 272 -7.72 6.88 7.94
N GLN A 273 -7.87 7.73 8.97
CA GLN A 273 -7.72 9.18 8.86
C GLN A 273 -6.27 9.59 8.61
N ASP A 274 -5.30 8.93 9.26
CA ASP A 274 -3.88 9.20 9.00
C ASP A 274 -3.48 8.72 7.60
N LEU A 275 -4.02 7.59 7.13
CA LEU A 275 -3.83 7.16 5.73
C LEU A 275 -4.48 8.11 4.71
N LEU A 276 -5.57 8.79 5.06
CA LEU A 276 -6.12 9.85 4.22
C LEU A 276 -5.19 11.07 4.15
N LYS A 277 -4.53 11.45 5.26
CA LYS A 277 -3.49 12.50 5.22
C LYS A 277 -2.32 12.10 4.34
N TRP A 278 -1.89 10.83 4.43
CA TRP A 278 -0.89 10.26 3.54
C TRP A 278 -1.32 10.37 2.07
N ASP A 279 -2.52 9.91 1.73
CA ASP A 279 -3.07 10.02 0.38
C ASP A 279 -3.06 11.46 -0.13
N GLN A 280 -3.50 12.43 0.69
CA GLN A 280 -3.56 13.83 0.30
C GLN A 280 -2.16 14.46 0.11
N ALA A 281 -1.17 14.06 0.90
CA ALA A 281 0.21 14.50 0.73
C ALA A 281 0.79 14.10 -0.64
N LEU A 282 0.33 12.99 -1.21
CA LEU A 282 0.75 12.49 -2.53
C LEU A 282 0.11 13.26 -3.71
N TYR A 283 -0.77 14.22 -3.48
CA TYR A 283 -1.23 15.20 -4.50
C TYR A 283 -0.46 16.53 -4.41
N GLY A 284 0.28 16.75 -3.32
CA GLY A 284 1.12 17.91 -3.10
C GLY A 284 2.60 17.64 -3.38
N GLN A 285 3.45 18.55 -2.92
CA GLN A 285 4.91 18.44 -3.02
C GLN A 285 5.56 18.58 -1.64
N SER A 286 4.84 18.21 -0.58
CA SER A 286 5.32 18.39 0.79
C SER A 286 6.43 17.42 1.18
N LEU A 287 6.52 16.26 0.52
CA LEU A 287 7.54 15.24 0.79
C LEU A 287 8.53 15.07 -0.36
N ILE A 288 8.03 14.97 -1.58
CA ILE A 288 8.77 14.79 -2.83
C ILE A 288 8.12 15.57 -3.97
N SER A 289 8.84 15.78 -5.06
CA SER A 289 8.34 16.42 -6.26
C SER A 289 7.32 15.54 -7.01
N ASN A 290 6.45 16.18 -7.80
CA ASN A 290 5.54 15.44 -8.69
C ASN A 290 6.30 14.56 -9.70
N LYS A 291 7.49 14.97 -10.15
CA LYS A 291 8.31 14.18 -11.06
C LYS A 291 8.70 12.85 -10.42
N THR A 292 9.21 12.86 -9.21
CA THR A 292 9.59 11.68 -8.45
C THR A 292 8.38 10.78 -8.17
N LEU A 293 7.24 11.37 -7.83
CA LEU A 293 6.02 10.60 -7.61
C LEU A 293 5.50 9.92 -8.89
N GLN A 294 5.59 10.58 -10.06
CA GLN A 294 5.22 9.96 -11.34
C GLN A 294 6.15 8.80 -11.69
N GLU A 295 7.44 8.87 -11.36
CA GLU A 295 8.36 7.75 -11.51
C GLU A 295 7.93 6.55 -10.66
N ALA A 296 7.51 6.79 -9.42
CA ALA A 296 6.99 5.74 -8.54
C ALA A 296 5.70 5.07 -9.08
N TYR A 297 4.95 5.76 -9.93
CA TYR A 297 3.72 5.26 -10.58
C TYR A 297 3.96 4.80 -12.03
N THR A 298 5.18 4.57 -12.41
CA THR A 298 5.56 4.07 -13.73
C THR A 298 5.83 2.57 -13.66
N PRO A 299 5.18 1.74 -14.51
CA PRO A 299 5.47 0.32 -14.60
C PRO A 299 6.94 0.05 -14.93
N MET A 300 7.50 -1.01 -14.35
CA MET A 300 8.87 -1.43 -14.61
C MET A 300 8.95 -2.22 -15.92
N THR A 301 9.87 -1.84 -16.80
CA THR A 301 10.22 -2.63 -17.97
C THR A 301 11.32 -3.62 -17.61
N LEU A 302 11.06 -4.92 -17.82
CA LEU A 302 12.02 -6.00 -17.61
C LEU A 302 13.05 -6.09 -18.74
N ASN A 303 14.15 -6.79 -18.51
CA ASN A 303 15.24 -6.94 -19.49
C ASN A 303 14.80 -7.56 -20.83
N ASN A 304 13.71 -8.34 -20.84
CA ASN A 304 13.12 -8.95 -22.04
C ASN A 304 12.05 -8.05 -22.70
N GLY A 305 11.84 -6.82 -22.22
CA GLY A 305 10.83 -5.89 -22.72
C GLY A 305 9.43 -6.08 -22.13
N ALA A 306 9.19 -7.11 -21.31
CA ALA A 306 7.89 -7.29 -20.64
C ALA A 306 7.67 -6.20 -19.57
N ILE A 307 6.40 -5.90 -19.32
CA ILE A 307 6.01 -4.87 -18.36
C ILE A 307 5.54 -5.51 -17.05
N SER A 308 6.10 -5.05 -15.93
CA SER A 308 5.61 -5.33 -14.59
C SER A 308 4.82 -4.14 -14.09
N ASN A 309 3.56 -4.34 -13.74
CA ASN A 309 2.67 -3.29 -13.23
C ASN A 309 2.87 -3.07 -11.72
N TYR A 310 4.12 -2.99 -11.28
CA TYR A 310 4.48 -2.60 -9.92
C TYR A 310 5.51 -1.46 -9.97
N GLY A 311 5.19 -0.39 -9.24
CA GLY A 311 6.05 0.78 -9.11
C GLY A 311 6.82 0.77 -7.79
N PHE A 312 7.08 1.93 -7.20
CA PHE A 312 7.82 2.02 -5.94
C PHE A 312 6.87 1.88 -4.75
N GLY A 313 6.62 0.62 -4.34
CA GLY A 313 5.72 0.28 -3.24
C GLY A 313 4.22 0.37 -3.60
N TRP A 314 3.87 0.31 -4.89
CA TRP A 314 2.50 0.38 -5.41
C TRP A 314 2.25 -0.62 -6.52
N ASP A 315 1.13 -1.33 -6.44
CA ASP A 315 0.52 -1.99 -7.59
C ASP A 315 -0.15 -0.94 -8.49
N LEU A 316 -0.05 -1.13 -9.80
CA LEU A 316 -0.47 -0.14 -10.79
C LEU A 316 -1.53 -0.71 -11.73
N ILE A 317 -2.59 0.06 -11.99
CA ILE A 317 -3.52 -0.14 -13.09
C ILE A 317 -3.49 1.15 -13.91
N PRO A 318 -2.51 1.26 -14.85
CA PRO A 318 -2.25 2.53 -15.53
C PRO A 318 -3.35 2.97 -16.48
N ASN A 319 -4.11 2.03 -17.05
CA ASN A 319 -5.13 2.24 -18.08
C ASN A 319 -6.51 1.75 -17.62
N ALA A 320 -6.91 2.02 -16.38
CA ALA A 320 -8.27 1.74 -15.96
C ALA A 320 -9.26 2.67 -16.69
N PRO A 321 -10.53 2.24 -16.94
CA PRO A 321 -11.50 3.00 -17.73
C PRO A 321 -11.70 4.45 -17.25
N ASN A 322 -11.57 4.70 -15.96
CA ASN A 322 -11.78 6.01 -15.34
C ASN A 322 -10.47 6.65 -14.83
N GLY A 323 -9.33 6.32 -15.45
CA GLY A 323 -8.03 6.88 -15.12
C GLY A 323 -7.14 5.95 -14.30
N LYS A 324 -5.95 6.43 -13.97
CA LYS A 324 -4.91 5.66 -13.26
C LYS A 324 -5.36 5.27 -11.86
N ILE A 325 -5.19 3.98 -11.52
CA ILE A 325 -5.35 3.49 -10.15
C ILE A 325 -3.99 3.01 -9.64
N VAL A 326 -3.63 3.44 -8.44
CA VAL A 326 -2.47 2.93 -7.70
C VAL A 326 -2.95 2.42 -6.34
N TRP A 327 -2.48 1.24 -5.93
CA TRP A 327 -3.01 0.60 -4.74
C TRP A 327 -1.96 -0.30 -4.10
N HIS A 328 -2.19 -0.67 -2.86
CA HIS A 328 -1.47 -1.77 -2.22
C HIS A 328 -2.35 -2.41 -1.17
N ASN A 329 -2.32 -3.73 -1.12
CA ASN A 329 -2.92 -4.47 -0.01
C ASN A 329 -1.87 -4.83 1.03
N GLY A 330 -2.35 -5.17 2.22
CA GLY A 330 -1.54 -5.74 3.27
C GLY A 330 -2.15 -7.04 3.78
N ASP A 331 -1.29 -8.02 4.03
CA ASP A 331 -1.66 -9.31 4.58
C ASP A 331 -0.67 -9.71 5.66
N ASN A 332 -1.15 -9.81 6.88
CA ASN A 332 -0.45 -10.38 8.02
C ASN A 332 -1.42 -11.28 8.78
N PRO A 333 -0.96 -12.24 9.56
CA PRO A 333 -1.83 -13.00 10.45
C PRO A 333 -2.75 -12.08 11.26
N GLY A 334 -4.05 -12.25 11.06
CA GLY A 334 -5.08 -11.43 11.70
C GLY A 334 -5.43 -10.10 11.03
N TYR A 335 -4.68 -9.64 10.02
CA TYR A 335 -4.95 -8.35 9.38
C TYR A 335 -5.00 -8.46 7.87
N LYS A 336 -5.99 -7.80 7.28
CA LYS A 336 -6.10 -7.54 5.84
C LYS A 336 -6.31 -6.05 5.64
N THR A 337 -5.48 -5.40 4.84
CA THR A 337 -5.56 -3.94 4.66
C THR A 337 -5.49 -3.57 3.18
N LEU A 338 -6.01 -2.41 2.85
CA LEU A 338 -5.98 -1.85 1.51
C LEU A 338 -5.92 -0.32 1.58
N ILE A 339 -5.09 0.28 0.74
CA ILE A 339 -5.26 1.64 0.26
C ILE A 339 -5.30 1.61 -1.26
N MET A 340 -6.33 2.21 -1.86
CA MET A 340 -6.50 2.32 -3.30
C MET A 340 -6.83 3.76 -3.67
N ARG A 341 -6.06 4.32 -4.58
CA ARG A 341 -6.14 5.69 -5.04
C ARG A 341 -6.56 5.72 -6.50
N PHE A 342 -7.67 6.32 -6.78
CA PHE A 342 -8.18 6.64 -8.12
C PHE A 342 -7.65 8.04 -8.47
N VAL A 343 -6.42 8.08 -8.97
CA VAL A 343 -5.59 9.29 -8.99
C VAL A 343 -6.27 10.42 -9.75
N ASP A 344 -6.79 10.15 -10.95
CA ASP A 344 -7.39 11.17 -11.81
C ASP A 344 -8.76 11.62 -11.31
N GLN A 345 -9.49 10.75 -10.61
CA GLN A 345 -10.77 11.05 -9.98
C GLN A 345 -10.62 11.70 -8.59
N LYS A 346 -9.41 11.74 -8.04
CA LYS A 346 -9.13 12.16 -6.65
C LYS A 346 -10.02 11.47 -5.63
N ARG A 347 -10.26 10.15 -5.82
CA ARG A 347 -10.98 9.29 -4.90
C ARG A 347 -10.01 8.35 -4.20
N THR A 348 -10.32 8.00 -2.96
CA THR A 348 -9.50 7.10 -2.15
C THR A 348 -10.39 6.13 -1.41
N LEU A 349 -10.06 4.84 -1.48
CA LEU A 349 -10.65 3.77 -0.70
C LEU A 349 -9.60 3.21 0.27
N ILE A 350 -9.92 3.21 1.56
CA ILE A 350 -9.08 2.64 2.61
C ILE A 350 -9.91 1.60 3.36
N ILE A 351 -9.37 0.39 3.51
CA ILE A 351 -9.97 -0.71 4.27
C ILE A 351 -8.91 -1.21 5.25
N LEU A 352 -9.21 -1.18 6.54
CA LEU A 352 -8.39 -1.76 7.59
C LEU A 352 -9.21 -2.81 8.34
N CYS A 353 -8.79 -4.08 8.26
CA CYS A 353 -9.52 -5.22 8.78
C CYS A 353 -8.65 -6.01 9.75
N ASN A 354 -9.22 -6.44 10.88
CA ASN A 354 -8.52 -7.19 11.93
C ASN A 354 -9.05 -8.63 12.13
N ASN A 355 -9.79 -9.17 11.18
CA ASN A 355 -10.24 -10.57 11.24
C ASN A 355 -9.84 -11.41 10.02
N ALA A 356 -8.78 -11.04 9.30
CA ALA A 356 -8.16 -11.77 8.17
C ALA A 356 -9.14 -12.60 7.33
N THR A 357 -10.31 -12.03 7.03
CA THR A 357 -11.44 -12.73 6.39
C THR A 357 -11.09 -13.21 4.98
N ALA A 358 -11.57 -14.39 4.61
CA ALA A 358 -11.46 -14.91 3.23
C ALA A 358 -12.28 -14.04 2.22
N GLU A 359 -13.31 -13.32 2.69
CA GLU A 359 -14.13 -12.44 1.85
C GLU A 359 -13.42 -11.13 1.44
N PHE A 360 -12.22 -10.87 1.95
CA PHE A 360 -11.53 -9.58 1.74
C PHE A 360 -11.32 -9.24 0.26
N VAL A 361 -10.98 -10.22 -0.57
CA VAL A 361 -10.79 -10.02 -2.01
C VAL A 361 -12.11 -9.66 -2.69
N ASN A 362 -13.19 -10.37 -2.37
CA ASN A 362 -14.53 -10.10 -2.90
C ASN A 362 -15.01 -8.71 -2.49
N LEU A 363 -14.84 -8.36 -1.21
CA LEU A 363 -15.16 -7.03 -0.67
C LEU A 363 -14.37 -5.94 -1.39
N THR A 364 -13.06 -6.11 -1.52
CA THR A 364 -12.19 -5.15 -2.21
C THR A 364 -12.64 -4.91 -3.65
N ASN A 365 -12.96 -5.97 -4.41
CA ASN A 365 -13.43 -5.86 -5.79
C ASN A 365 -14.78 -5.14 -5.88
N ALA A 366 -15.73 -5.48 -5.01
CA ALA A 366 -17.03 -4.84 -4.96
C ALA A 366 -16.92 -3.34 -4.63
N LEU A 367 -16.10 -2.98 -3.64
CA LEU A 367 -15.89 -1.58 -3.26
C LEU A 367 -15.08 -0.82 -4.32
N ARG A 368 -14.08 -1.44 -4.96
CA ARG A 368 -13.37 -0.83 -6.08
C ARG A 368 -14.33 -0.44 -7.20
N THR A 369 -15.18 -1.38 -7.64
CA THR A 369 -16.17 -1.12 -8.69
C THR A 369 -17.12 0.02 -8.31
N ALA A 370 -17.62 0.01 -7.06
CA ALA A 370 -18.50 1.07 -6.57
C ALA A 370 -17.82 2.44 -6.52
N VAL A 371 -16.56 2.51 -6.08
CA VAL A 371 -15.80 3.76 -5.95
C VAL A 371 -15.29 4.27 -7.31
N ALA A 372 -14.90 3.37 -8.22
CA ALA A 372 -14.53 3.74 -9.59
C ALA A 372 -15.72 4.33 -10.37
N GLY A 373 -16.95 4.02 -9.98
CA GLY A 373 -18.14 4.34 -10.76
C GLY A 373 -18.24 3.49 -12.04
N GLU A 374 -17.77 2.24 -11.98
CA GLU A 374 -17.90 1.27 -13.05
C GLU A 374 -19.25 0.57 -12.96
N ALA A 375 -19.89 0.30 -14.12
CA ALA A 375 -21.09 -0.54 -14.13
C ALA A 375 -20.72 -1.96 -13.68
N ASP A 376 -21.59 -2.59 -12.89
CA ASP A 376 -21.40 -3.97 -12.44
C ASP A 376 -21.47 -4.90 -13.68
N THR A 377 -20.32 -5.32 -14.20
CA THR A 377 -20.23 -6.16 -15.41
C THR A 377 -20.57 -7.63 -15.14
N LYS A 378 -21.09 -7.95 -13.95
CA LYS A 378 -21.68 -9.27 -13.65
C LYS A 378 -23.17 -9.23 -13.99
N LYS A 379 -23.50 -9.52 -15.24
CA LYS A 379 -24.75 -10.15 -15.65
C LYS A 379 -24.46 -11.49 -16.28
#